data_445125f006a02c79a92e8d679eb7bdde
#
_entry.id   445125f006a02c79a92e8d679eb7bdde
#
_cell.length_a   1.000
_cell.length_b   1.000
_cell.length_c   1.000
_cell.angle_alpha   90.00
_cell.angle_beta   90.00
_cell.angle_gamma   90.00
#
_symmetry.space_group_name_H-M   'P 1'
#
loop_
_entity.id
_entity.type
_entity.pdbx_description
1 polymer ?
#
loop_
_entity_poly.entity_id
_entity_poly.type
_entity_poly.pdbx_seq_one_letter_code
_entity_poly.pdbx_strand_id
1 'polypeptide(L)'
;MKHLKAIIASIALFVMFAGTTVQAKVEIQWWHAFGGRLGELLDEQVNKFNASQNKYTVVHTRKGNYSETLNAGIAAFRAGQHPNILMVFEVGTASLMAAKGAYVPMYQLMKDAGQSFNPKGFVSAVSGYYTTTDGKMLSMPYNSSTPVLWVNKDLMKKAGLDPEMDLSTWKRVGNALDAAKAKGIDMPFCTC
;
A
#
# COMPACT_ATOMS: atom_id res chain seq x y z
N MET A 1 -66.10 -7.51 19.44
CA MET A 1 -64.86 -7.30 20.23
C MET A 1 -63.81 -8.39 20.06
N LYS A 2 -64.16 -9.69 19.98
CA LYS A 2 -63.16 -10.77 19.78
C LYS A 2 -62.42 -10.70 18.43
N HIS A 3 -63.12 -10.37 17.35
CA HIS A 3 -62.51 -10.26 15.98
C HIS A 3 -61.60 -9.05 15.84
N LEU A 4 -61.91 -7.92 16.49
CA LEU A 4 -61.05 -6.73 16.46
C LEU A 4 -59.72 -6.96 17.19
N LYS A 5 -59.73 -7.71 18.31
CA LYS A 5 -58.48 -8.09 19.03
C LYS A 5 -57.61 -9.05 18.23
N ALA A 6 -58.23 -9.97 17.45
CA ALA A 6 -57.44 -10.87 16.57
C ALA A 6 -56.81 -10.13 15.39
N ILE A 7 -57.48 -9.14 14.80
CA ILE A 7 -56.93 -8.32 13.70
C ILE A 7 -55.79 -7.47 14.21
N ILE A 8 -55.89 -6.85 15.38
CA ILE A 8 -54.81 -6.05 15.99
C ILE A 8 -53.59 -6.93 16.32
N ALA A 9 -53.78 -8.13 16.83
CA ALA A 9 -52.69 -9.07 17.10
C ALA A 9 -51.99 -9.55 15.83
N SER A 10 -52.74 -9.76 14.73
CA SER A 10 -52.15 -10.14 13.42
C SER A 10 -51.34 -9.01 12.80
N ILE A 11 -51.78 -7.74 12.90
CA ILE A 11 -51.06 -6.58 12.41
C ILE A 11 -49.75 -6.35 13.26
N ALA A 12 -49.85 -6.52 14.60
CA ALA A 12 -48.68 -6.40 15.46
C ALA A 12 -47.61 -7.47 15.15
N LEU A 13 -48.02 -8.70 14.81
CA LEU A 13 -47.11 -9.78 14.43
C LEU A 13 -46.45 -9.53 13.07
N PHE A 14 -47.16 -8.89 12.15
CA PHE A 14 -46.60 -8.56 10.83
C PHE A 14 -45.58 -7.40 10.86
N VAL A 15 -45.73 -6.44 11.78
CA VAL A 15 -44.79 -5.34 11.98
C VAL A 15 -43.49 -5.82 12.65
N MET A 16 -43.53 -6.88 13.47
CA MET A 16 -42.29 -7.46 14.06
C MET A 16 -41.42 -8.22 13.06
N PHE A 17 -41.93 -8.58 11.87
CA PHE A 17 -41.18 -9.24 10.80
C PHE A 17 -40.65 -8.27 9.75
N ALA A 18 -40.80 -6.95 9.91
CA ALA A 18 -40.03 -5.98 9.15
C ALA A 18 -38.57 -5.99 9.65
N GLY A 19 -37.94 -7.15 9.56
CA GLY A 19 -36.55 -7.35 9.86
C GLY A 19 -35.75 -6.41 8.97
N THR A 20 -34.97 -5.54 9.57
CA THR A 20 -33.92 -4.80 8.88
C THR A 20 -33.05 -5.83 8.19
N THR A 21 -33.12 -5.89 6.87
CA THR A 21 -32.18 -6.68 6.07
C THR A 21 -30.81 -6.11 6.37
N VAL A 22 -30.04 -6.75 7.26
CA VAL A 22 -28.63 -6.45 7.45
C VAL A 22 -27.97 -6.86 6.13
N GLN A 23 -27.74 -5.88 5.27
CA GLN A 23 -27.00 -6.11 4.05
C GLN A 23 -25.58 -6.56 4.46
N ALA A 24 -25.18 -7.76 4.02
CA ALA A 24 -23.86 -8.26 4.26
C ALA A 24 -22.83 -7.27 3.66
N LYS A 25 -21.78 -6.99 4.43
CA LYS A 25 -20.68 -6.14 3.94
C LYS A 25 -20.04 -6.77 2.70
N VAL A 26 -19.70 -5.95 1.71
CA VAL A 26 -18.94 -6.40 0.55
C VAL A 26 -17.49 -6.61 0.96
N GLU A 27 -16.97 -7.81 0.74
CA GLU A 27 -15.59 -8.13 1.04
C GLU A 27 -14.66 -7.62 -0.07
N ILE A 28 -13.55 -6.98 0.32
CA ILE A 28 -12.49 -6.48 -0.55
C ILE A 28 -11.19 -7.17 -0.16
N GLN A 29 -10.72 -8.06 -1.01
CA GLN A 29 -9.46 -8.76 -0.85
C GLN A 29 -8.29 -7.85 -1.24
N TRP A 30 -7.34 -7.64 -0.33
CA TRP A 30 -6.12 -6.88 -0.56
C TRP A 30 -4.87 -7.73 -0.32
N TRP A 31 -4.10 -8.00 -1.37
CA TRP A 31 -2.84 -8.72 -1.25
C TRP A 31 -1.65 -7.77 -1.21
N HIS A 32 -0.75 -7.99 -0.24
CA HIS A 32 0.37 -7.09 0.04
C HIS A 32 1.64 -7.85 0.46
N ALA A 33 2.78 -7.13 0.50
CA ALA A 33 4.10 -7.65 0.85
C ALA A 33 4.58 -7.22 2.24
N PHE A 34 3.82 -6.39 2.97
CA PHE A 34 4.27 -5.86 4.24
C PHE A 34 4.35 -6.91 5.33
N GLY A 35 5.48 -6.92 6.06
CA GLY A 35 5.72 -7.70 7.25
C GLY A 35 6.31 -6.83 8.36
N GLY A 36 6.52 -7.42 9.55
CA GLY A 36 7.04 -6.70 10.70
C GLY A 36 6.22 -5.45 11.04
N ARG A 37 6.87 -4.35 11.41
CA ARG A 37 6.19 -3.11 11.81
C ARG A 37 5.28 -2.51 10.74
N LEU A 38 5.63 -2.64 9.45
CA LEU A 38 4.76 -2.16 8.37
C LEU A 38 3.48 -2.99 8.26
N GLY A 39 3.56 -4.30 8.51
CA GLY A 39 2.39 -5.17 8.59
C GLY A 39 1.46 -4.76 9.72
N GLU A 40 1.99 -4.55 10.92
CA GLU A 40 1.22 -4.09 12.09
C GLU A 40 0.51 -2.74 11.82
N LEU A 41 1.19 -1.79 11.20
CA LEU A 41 0.58 -0.51 10.83
C LEU A 41 -0.54 -0.67 9.80
N LEU A 42 -0.39 -1.63 8.88
CA LEU A 42 -1.44 -1.95 7.92
C LEU A 42 -2.65 -2.57 8.63
N ASP A 43 -2.43 -3.50 9.56
CA ASP A 43 -3.49 -4.09 10.40
C ASP A 43 -4.29 -2.99 11.12
N GLU A 44 -3.59 -2.03 11.73
CA GLU A 44 -4.24 -0.89 12.40
C GLU A 44 -5.10 -0.06 11.43
N GLN A 45 -4.61 0.22 10.23
CA GLN A 45 -5.32 1.00 9.21
C GLN A 45 -6.56 0.26 8.69
N VAL A 46 -6.42 -1.02 8.37
CA VAL A 46 -7.53 -1.87 7.91
C VAL A 46 -8.61 -1.98 9.00
N ASN A 47 -8.21 -2.20 10.24
CA ASN A 47 -9.15 -2.28 11.37
C ASN A 47 -9.91 -0.96 11.55
N LYS A 48 -9.23 0.20 11.46
CA LYS A 48 -9.87 1.52 11.51
C LYS A 48 -10.87 1.71 10.37
N PHE A 49 -10.50 1.35 9.15
CA PHE A 49 -11.39 1.42 8.00
C PHE A 49 -12.61 0.53 8.19
N ASN A 50 -12.42 -0.73 8.56
CA ASN A 50 -13.50 -1.69 8.75
C ASN A 50 -14.47 -1.29 9.86
N ALA A 51 -13.98 -0.60 10.89
CA ALA A 51 -14.80 -0.08 12.00
C ALA A 51 -15.52 1.24 11.62
N SER A 52 -15.04 2.00 10.66
CA SER A 52 -15.56 3.34 10.34
C SER A 52 -16.85 3.32 9.51
N GLN A 53 -17.23 2.20 8.92
CA GLN A 53 -18.38 2.07 8.03
C GLN A 53 -18.92 0.62 8.02
N ASN A 54 -20.13 0.43 7.42
CA ASN A 54 -20.82 -0.86 7.39
C ASN A 54 -21.04 -1.44 5.99
N LYS A 55 -20.48 -0.81 4.95
CA LYS A 55 -20.65 -1.23 3.55
C LYS A 55 -19.63 -2.27 3.11
N TYR A 56 -18.38 -2.12 3.55
CA TYR A 56 -17.25 -2.90 3.07
C TYR A 56 -16.49 -3.53 4.22
N THR A 57 -15.84 -4.66 3.95
CA THR A 57 -14.84 -5.27 4.82
C THR A 57 -13.59 -5.52 4.00
N VAL A 58 -12.49 -4.87 4.33
CA VAL A 58 -11.18 -5.17 3.75
C VAL A 58 -10.60 -6.36 4.48
N VAL A 59 -10.27 -7.40 3.72
CA VAL A 59 -9.52 -8.58 4.18
C VAL A 59 -8.16 -8.53 3.50
N HIS A 60 -7.12 -8.23 4.27
CA HIS A 60 -5.78 -8.15 3.71
C HIS A 60 -4.99 -9.43 3.98
N THR A 61 -4.12 -9.79 3.05
CA THR A 61 -3.31 -11.01 3.12
C THR A 61 -1.90 -10.72 2.64
N ARG A 62 -0.91 -11.02 3.50
CA ARG A 62 0.48 -10.98 3.10
C ARG A 62 0.81 -12.18 2.21
N LYS A 63 1.38 -11.92 1.03
CA LYS A 63 1.76 -12.95 0.03
C LYS A 63 3.28 -13.14 -0.10
N GLY A 64 4.04 -12.83 0.97
CA GLY A 64 5.49 -12.93 0.98
C GLY A 64 6.16 -11.57 0.74
N ASN A 65 7.30 -11.55 0.05
CA ASN A 65 7.97 -10.31 -0.36
C ASN A 65 7.29 -9.69 -1.60
N TYR A 66 7.83 -8.58 -2.10
CA TYR A 66 7.23 -7.85 -3.24
C TYR A 66 7.14 -8.70 -4.52
N SER A 67 8.20 -9.44 -4.86
CA SER A 67 8.23 -10.30 -6.05
C SER A 67 7.28 -11.49 -5.90
N GLU A 68 7.23 -12.10 -4.72
CA GLU A 68 6.30 -13.20 -4.42
C GLU A 68 4.84 -12.72 -4.51
N THR A 69 4.54 -11.54 -3.98
CA THR A 69 3.20 -10.93 -4.04
C THR A 69 2.78 -10.65 -5.48
N LEU A 70 3.65 -10.09 -6.30
CA LEU A 70 3.37 -9.83 -7.72
C LEU A 70 3.15 -11.14 -8.48
N ASN A 71 4.01 -12.13 -8.28
CA ASN A 71 3.90 -13.43 -8.95
C ASN A 71 2.62 -14.18 -8.53
N ALA A 72 2.25 -14.11 -7.25
CA ALA A 72 0.98 -14.65 -6.75
C ALA A 72 -0.22 -13.96 -7.42
N GLY A 73 -0.18 -12.63 -7.57
CA GLY A 73 -1.21 -11.86 -8.26
C GLY A 73 -1.35 -12.26 -9.74
N ILE A 74 -0.23 -12.42 -10.45
CA ILE A 74 -0.21 -12.87 -11.85
C ILE A 74 -0.80 -14.29 -11.99
N ALA A 75 -0.41 -15.21 -11.11
CA ALA A 75 -0.92 -16.58 -11.12
C ALA A 75 -2.43 -16.61 -10.84
N ALA A 76 -2.87 -15.86 -9.84
CA ALA A 76 -4.28 -15.78 -9.47
C ALA A 76 -5.13 -15.12 -10.56
N PHE A 77 -4.62 -14.10 -11.25
CA PHE A 77 -5.30 -13.48 -12.40
C PHE A 77 -5.54 -14.51 -13.51
N ARG A 78 -4.52 -15.30 -13.86
CA ARG A 78 -4.64 -16.36 -14.86
C ARG A 78 -5.64 -17.44 -14.45
N ALA A 79 -5.80 -17.69 -13.16
CA ALA A 79 -6.75 -18.67 -12.61
C ALA A 79 -8.16 -18.09 -12.37
N GLY A 80 -8.39 -16.80 -12.63
CA GLY A 80 -9.66 -16.12 -12.32
C GLY A 80 -9.93 -15.96 -10.82
N GLN A 81 -8.89 -16.00 -9.97
CA GLN A 81 -8.96 -15.94 -8.50
C GLN A 81 -8.17 -14.77 -7.93
N HIS A 82 -8.07 -13.69 -8.68
CA HIS A 82 -7.30 -12.50 -8.30
C HIS A 82 -7.97 -11.70 -7.15
N PRO A 83 -7.18 -10.96 -6.34
CA PRO A 83 -7.72 -10.05 -5.34
C PRO A 83 -8.36 -8.82 -6.00
N ASN A 84 -9.10 -8.04 -5.20
CA ASN A 84 -9.61 -6.74 -5.62
C ASN A 84 -8.51 -5.68 -5.65
N ILE A 85 -7.56 -5.75 -4.72
CA ILE A 85 -6.42 -4.85 -4.62
C ILE A 85 -5.14 -5.67 -4.54
N LEU A 86 -4.18 -5.36 -5.40
CA LEU A 86 -2.84 -5.94 -5.39
C LEU A 86 -1.82 -4.84 -5.16
N MET A 87 -0.97 -5.03 -4.13
CA MET A 87 0.20 -4.18 -3.94
C MET A 87 1.29 -4.57 -4.94
N VAL A 88 1.80 -3.56 -5.64
CA VAL A 88 2.90 -3.71 -6.60
C VAL A 88 3.98 -2.71 -6.26
N PHE A 89 5.23 -3.17 -6.21
CA PHE A 89 6.38 -2.32 -5.96
C PHE A 89 6.85 -1.62 -7.25
N GLU A 90 7.64 -0.57 -7.11
CA GLU A 90 8.04 0.30 -8.23
C GLU A 90 8.72 -0.46 -9.38
N VAL A 91 9.60 -1.42 -9.09
CA VAL A 91 10.30 -2.23 -10.10
C VAL A 91 9.31 -3.14 -10.86
N GLY A 92 8.27 -3.63 -10.19
CA GLY A 92 7.21 -4.45 -10.78
C GLY A 92 6.18 -3.65 -11.59
N THR A 93 6.16 -2.33 -11.43
CA THR A 93 5.13 -1.45 -12.02
C THR A 93 5.13 -1.52 -13.55
N ALA A 94 6.30 -1.50 -14.21
CA ALA A 94 6.38 -1.56 -15.66
C ALA A 94 5.78 -2.85 -16.22
N SER A 95 6.02 -3.99 -15.56
CA SER A 95 5.44 -5.28 -15.95
C SER A 95 3.92 -5.28 -15.81
N LEU A 96 3.39 -4.71 -14.73
CA LEU A 96 1.96 -4.57 -14.54
C LEU A 96 1.33 -3.62 -15.55
N MET A 97 1.96 -2.46 -15.81
CA MET A 97 1.46 -1.48 -16.77
C MET A 97 1.37 -2.05 -18.19
N ALA A 98 2.25 -2.97 -18.56
CA ALA A 98 2.19 -3.70 -19.83
C ALA A 98 1.08 -4.76 -19.90
N ALA A 99 0.57 -5.22 -18.77
CA ALA A 99 -0.47 -6.24 -18.66
C ALA A 99 -1.88 -5.65 -18.88
N LYS A 100 -2.14 -5.19 -20.10
CA LYS A 100 -3.43 -4.57 -20.47
C LYS A 100 -4.59 -5.52 -20.18
N GLY A 101 -5.63 -5.01 -19.51
CA GLY A 101 -6.82 -5.79 -19.14
C GLY A 101 -6.69 -6.58 -17.84
N ALA A 102 -5.50 -6.64 -17.22
CA ALA A 102 -5.31 -7.32 -15.94
C ALA A 102 -5.68 -6.43 -14.73
N TYR A 103 -5.82 -5.13 -14.92
CA TYR A 103 -6.22 -4.19 -13.87
C TYR A 103 -7.07 -3.06 -14.44
N VAL A 104 -7.86 -2.43 -13.58
CA VAL A 104 -8.57 -1.20 -13.91
C VAL A 104 -7.66 -0.01 -13.54
N PRO A 105 -7.30 0.85 -14.50
CA PRO A 105 -6.48 2.03 -14.20
C PRO A 105 -7.16 2.93 -13.18
N MET A 106 -6.39 3.48 -12.25
CA MET A 106 -6.92 4.31 -11.16
C MET A 106 -7.70 5.52 -11.67
N TYR A 107 -7.20 6.21 -12.70
CA TYR A 107 -7.91 7.35 -13.29
C TYR A 107 -9.28 6.96 -13.84
N GLN A 108 -9.41 5.75 -14.39
CA GLN A 108 -10.69 5.25 -14.91
C GLN A 108 -11.63 4.86 -13.77
N LEU A 109 -11.09 4.12 -12.78
CA LEU A 109 -11.87 3.70 -11.60
C LEU A 109 -12.49 4.91 -10.87
N MET A 110 -11.70 5.97 -10.66
CA MET A 110 -12.18 7.19 -9.98
C MET A 110 -13.23 7.91 -10.82
N LYS A 111 -13.02 8.00 -12.14
CA LYS A 111 -14.01 8.58 -13.07
C LYS A 111 -15.33 7.81 -13.05
N ASP A 112 -15.27 6.50 -13.13
CA ASP A 112 -16.47 5.64 -13.16
C ASP A 112 -17.24 5.70 -11.83
N ALA A 113 -16.52 5.89 -10.73
CA ALA A 113 -17.08 6.10 -9.40
C ALA A 113 -17.59 7.54 -9.15
N GLY A 114 -17.45 8.45 -10.12
CA GLY A 114 -17.84 9.86 -9.98
C GLY A 114 -17.00 10.61 -8.93
N GLN A 115 -15.79 10.12 -8.61
CA GLN A 115 -14.91 10.70 -7.61
C GLN A 115 -13.92 11.67 -8.24
N SER A 116 -13.67 12.79 -7.55
CA SER A 116 -12.61 13.72 -7.93
C SER A 116 -11.25 13.07 -7.66
N PHE A 117 -10.37 13.10 -8.66
CA PHE A 117 -9.02 12.54 -8.56
C PHE A 117 -8.00 13.49 -9.15
N ASN A 118 -7.08 13.98 -8.31
CA ASN A 118 -6.04 14.90 -8.71
C ASN A 118 -4.65 14.26 -8.55
N PRO A 119 -4.01 13.76 -9.62
CA PRO A 119 -2.67 13.20 -9.57
C PRO A 119 -1.60 14.17 -9.04
N LYS A 120 -1.80 15.48 -9.21
CA LYS A 120 -0.88 16.51 -8.70
C LYS A 120 -0.91 16.69 -7.18
N GLY A 121 -1.85 16.06 -6.49
CA GLY A 121 -1.91 16.02 -5.02
C GLY A 121 -0.86 15.09 -4.40
N PHE A 122 -0.19 14.25 -5.21
CA PHE A 122 0.89 13.36 -4.76
C PHE A 122 2.25 14.02 -4.95
N VAL A 123 3.24 13.56 -4.17
CA VAL A 123 4.64 13.97 -4.36
C VAL A 123 5.08 13.63 -5.78
N SER A 124 5.56 14.62 -6.54
CA SER A 124 5.84 14.48 -7.98
C SER A 124 6.85 13.37 -8.31
N ALA A 125 7.88 13.21 -7.49
CA ALA A 125 8.87 12.13 -7.64
C ALA A 125 8.24 10.73 -7.52
N VAL A 126 7.17 10.59 -6.72
CA VAL A 126 6.45 9.33 -6.52
C VAL A 126 5.41 9.11 -7.62
N SER A 127 4.62 10.14 -7.95
CA SER A 127 3.54 10.01 -8.93
C SER A 127 4.04 9.62 -10.32
N GLY A 128 5.26 10.01 -10.69
CA GLY A 128 5.87 9.67 -11.97
C GLY A 128 6.00 8.16 -12.24
N TYR A 129 6.19 7.35 -11.21
CA TYR A 129 6.26 5.89 -11.36
C TYR A 129 4.92 5.26 -11.80
N TYR A 130 3.82 5.91 -11.48
CA TYR A 130 2.47 5.34 -11.61
C TYR A 130 1.64 6.04 -12.68
N THR A 131 2.26 6.95 -13.43
CA THR A 131 1.58 7.81 -14.39
C THR A 131 2.12 7.58 -15.79
N THR A 132 1.25 7.50 -16.78
CA THR A 132 1.62 7.45 -18.20
C THR A 132 2.21 8.78 -18.66
N THR A 133 2.86 8.79 -19.80
CA THR A 133 3.46 10.00 -20.40
C THR A 133 2.43 11.09 -20.71
N ASP A 134 1.16 10.74 -20.91
CA ASP A 134 0.04 11.66 -21.09
C ASP A 134 -0.65 12.06 -19.77
N GLY A 135 -0.03 11.76 -18.62
CA GLY A 135 -0.46 12.23 -17.31
C GLY A 135 -1.57 11.42 -16.63
N LYS A 136 -1.90 10.23 -17.14
CA LYS A 136 -2.92 9.37 -16.56
C LYS A 136 -2.33 8.45 -15.49
N MET A 137 -2.75 8.59 -14.25
CA MET A 137 -2.30 7.74 -13.15
C MET A 137 -2.95 6.36 -13.20
N LEU A 138 -2.15 5.31 -13.31
CA LEU A 138 -2.60 3.93 -13.48
C LEU A 138 -2.81 3.21 -12.15
N SER A 139 -2.04 3.56 -11.12
CA SER A 139 -2.17 2.99 -9.77
C SER A 139 -2.13 4.06 -8.71
N MET A 140 -2.66 3.79 -7.53
CA MET A 140 -2.67 4.69 -6.38
C MET A 140 -1.35 4.54 -5.62
N PRO A 141 -0.57 5.62 -5.44
CA PRO A 141 0.58 5.58 -4.52
C PRO A 141 0.11 5.31 -3.09
N TYR A 142 0.73 4.35 -2.42
CA TYR A 142 0.45 4.03 -1.02
C TYR A 142 1.61 4.46 -0.13
N ASN A 143 2.82 4.01 -0.44
CA ASN A 143 4.07 4.43 0.18
C ASN A 143 5.18 4.44 -0.88
N SER A 144 6.29 5.09 -0.58
CA SER A 144 7.46 5.08 -1.45
C SER A 144 8.73 5.06 -0.61
N SER A 145 9.67 4.20 -0.98
CA SER A 145 10.99 4.16 -0.39
C SER A 145 11.89 5.23 -1.03
N THR A 146 12.81 5.77 -0.25
CA THR A 146 13.89 6.59 -0.76
C THR A 146 15.21 6.08 -0.18
N PRO A 147 16.28 5.97 -0.98
CA PRO A 147 17.58 5.63 -0.45
C PRO A 147 18.10 6.74 0.45
N VAL A 148 18.68 6.35 1.57
CA VAL A 148 19.33 7.26 2.53
C VAL A 148 20.70 6.72 2.91
N LEU A 149 21.63 7.63 3.22
CA LEU A 149 22.92 7.26 3.74
C LEU A 149 22.84 7.21 5.28
N TRP A 150 22.98 6.01 5.84
CA TRP A 150 23.15 5.83 7.28
C TRP A 150 24.63 6.01 7.65
N VAL A 151 24.90 6.87 8.62
CA VAL A 151 26.25 7.19 9.05
C VAL A 151 26.45 6.76 10.49
N ASN A 152 27.46 5.91 10.73
CA ASN A 152 27.90 5.57 12.08
C ASN A 152 28.82 6.67 12.61
N LYS A 153 28.28 7.58 13.41
CA LYS A 153 29.01 8.73 13.96
C LYS A 153 30.19 8.33 14.86
N ASP A 154 30.12 7.22 15.55
CA ASP A 154 31.23 6.74 16.43
C ASP A 154 32.38 6.20 15.60
N LEU A 155 32.12 5.49 14.52
CA LEU A 155 33.15 5.09 13.57
C LEU A 155 33.79 6.27 12.87
N MET A 156 33.02 7.30 12.51
CA MET A 156 33.61 8.53 11.97
C MET A 156 34.56 9.21 12.94
N LYS A 157 34.16 9.37 14.19
CA LYS A 157 35.04 9.91 15.25
C LYS A 157 36.33 9.06 15.41
N LYS A 158 36.17 7.74 15.42
CA LYS A 158 37.33 6.81 15.48
C LYS A 158 38.27 6.98 14.29
N ALA A 159 37.74 7.29 13.12
CA ALA A 159 38.49 7.60 11.90
C ALA A 159 39.10 9.01 11.90
N GLY A 160 38.85 9.84 12.92
CA GLY A 160 39.29 11.23 12.99
C GLY A 160 38.49 12.15 12.06
N LEU A 161 37.28 11.75 11.68
CA LEU A 161 36.37 12.53 10.84
C LEU A 161 35.31 13.25 11.67
N ASP A 162 34.87 14.41 11.21
CA ASP A 162 33.73 15.10 11.80
C ASP A 162 32.42 14.34 11.45
N PRO A 163 31.67 13.85 12.46
CA PRO A 163 30.39 13.16 12.23
C PRO A 163 29.32 14.00 11.55
N GLU A 164 29.46 15.33 11.58
CA GLU A 164 28.52 16.27 10.94
C GLU A 164 29.06 16.82 9.61
N MET A 165 30.16 16.25 9.11
CA MET A 165 30.70 16.69 7.81
C MET A 165 29.68 16.54 6.68
N ASP A 166 29.78 17.41 5.71
CA ASP A 166 28.92 17.37 4.52
C ASP A 166 29.23 16.16 3.64
N LEU A 167 28.29 15.22 3.56
CA LEU A 167 28.31 14.01 2.72
C LEU A 167 27.35 14.11 1.54
N SER A 168 26.98 15.31 1.09
CA SER A 168 25.97 15.54 0.05
C SER A 168 26.40 15.10 -1.37
N THR A 169 27.65 14.71 -1.55
CA THR A 169 28.15 14.22 -2.85
C THR A 169 28.91 12.92 -2.73
N TRP A 170 28.84 12.06 -3.76
CA TRP A 170 29.60 10.81 -3.80
C TRP A 170 31.11 11.03 -3.68
N LYS A 171 31.66 12.14 -4.17
CA LYS A 171 33.06 12.49 -3.99
C LYS A 171 33.41 12.68 -2.51
N ARG A 172 32.56 13.38 -1.76
CA ARG A 172 32.77 13.59 -0.30
C ARG A 172 32.63 12.29 0.47
N VAL A 173 31.63 11.49 0.12
CA VAL A 173 31.47 10.14 0.68
C VAL A 173 32.73 9.31 0.41
N GLY A 174 33.21 9.25 -0.84
CA GLY A 174 34.44 8.53 -1.19
C GLY A 174 35.65 8.95 -0.34
N ASN A 175 35.89 10.25 -0.23
CA ASN A 175 37.00 10.78 0.60
C ASN A 175 36.86 10.37 2.06
N ALA A 176 35.65 10.37 2.63
CA ALA A 176 35.43 9.93 4.00
C ALA A 176 35.67 8.43 4.16
N LEU A 177 35.29 7.61 3.18
CA LEU A 177 35.53 6.17 3.19
C LEU A 177 37.02 5.83 3.07
N ASP A 178 37.77 6.54 2.23
CA ASP A 178 39.23 6.38 2.12
C ASP A 178 39.93 6.74 3.43
N ALA A 179 39.54 7.85 4.07
CA ALA A 179 40.08 8.23 5.37
C ALA A 179 39.72 7.20 6.46
N ALA A 180 38.51 6.67 6.47
CA ALA A 180 38.11 5.63 7.40
C ALA A 180 38.91 4.33 7.20
N LYS A 181 39.15 3.93 5.95
CA LYS A 181 39.95 2.77 5.61
C LYS A 181 41.42 2.93 6.06
N ALA A 182 42.02 4.12 5.85
CA ALA A 182 43.34 4.45 6.28
C ALA A 182 43.54 4.36 7.83
N LYS A 183 42.43 4.44 8.58
CA LYS A 183 42.38 4.27 10.05
C LYS A 183 42.04 2.85 10.51
N GLY A 184 42.07 1.87 9.60
CA GLY A 184 41.86 0.45 9.90
C GLY A 184 40.39 0.05 10.06
N ILE A 185 39.47 0.78 9.47
CA ILE A 185 38.07 0.34 9.32
C ILE A 185 37.99 -0.50 8.06
N ASP A 186 37.90 -1.83 8.19
CA ASP A 186 38.03 -2.76 7.07
C ASP A 186 36.88 -2.63 6.08
N MET A 187 35.67 -2.40 6.56
CA MET A 187 34.45 -2.29 5.75
C MET A 187 33.75 -0.96 6.05
N PRO A 188 34.26 0.16 5.49
CA PRO A 188 33.74 1.49 5.80
C PRO A 188 32.39 1.78 5.11
N PHE A 189 31.96 0.96 4.13
CA PHE A 189 30.72 1.11 3.41
C PHE A 189 30.10 -0.24 3.05
N CYS A 190 28.78 -0.34 3.16
CA CYS A 190 28.01 -1.45 2.60
C CYS A 190 26.72 -0.93 1.98
N THR A 191 26.22 -1.65 0.97
CA THR A 191 24.92 -1.44 0.35
C THR A 191 24.05 -2.67 0.58
N CYS A 192 22.73 -2.49 0.62
CA CYS A 192 21.74 -3.57 0.62
C CYS A 192 21.33 -3.91 -0.81
#